data_9b4d798c439d0342290c151a39d3d196
#
_entry.id   9b4d798c439d0342290c151a39d3d196
#
_cell.length_a   1.000
_cell.length_b   1.000
_cell.length_c   1.000
_cell.angle_alpha   90.00
_cell.angle_beta   90.00
_cell.angle_gamma   90.00
#
_symmetry.space_group_name_H-M   'P 1'
#
loop_
_entity.id
_entity.type
_entity.pdbx_description
1 polymer ?
#
loop_
_entity_poly.entity_id
_entity_poly.type
_entity_poly.pdbx_seq_one_letter_code
_entity_poly.pdbx_strand_id
1 'polypeptide(L)'
;PITKWAHSIYDPDNVPEVVRKAFKVAEAEKPGATCIELPEDIAKGEVDLSPMRVNKTRRAAADHKAVREAVDLIGEAKSPIILAGNGAVRKRAAVQLQRLAHKAGIGVVNTFMGKGALPRSDDHCLMTMGLQGRDYINIALDEADLVIAVGYDLVEYSPDFWNLHGGKKIIHIDFWPAEVDQYYPVDVDIVSDVADALWQINEELNNRFTADDRLPLFDIADRAKL
;
A
#
# COMPACT_ATOMS: atom_id res chain seq x y z
N PRO A 1 -18.07 -1.28 13.02
CA PRO A 1 -17.17 -1.19 14.18
C PRO A 1 -16.07 -0.16 13.90
N ILE A 2 -15.76 0.67 14.91
CA ILE A 2 -14.72 1.70 14.80
C ILE A 2 -13.37 1.26 15.39
N THR A 3 -13.31 0.02 15.89
CA THR A 3 -12.10 -0.56 16.49
C THR A 3 -11.77 -1.90 15.85
N LYS A 4 -10.47 -2.21 15.75
CA LYS A 4 -9.98 -3.52 15.27
C LYS A 4 -10.32 -4.65 16.25
N TRP A 5 -10.39 -4.33 17.53
CA TRP A 5 -10.67 -5.27 18.60
C TRP A 5 -11.18 -4.54 19.83
N ALA A 6 -12.18 -5.11 20.49
CA ALA A 6 -12.71 -4.64 21.75
C ALA A 6 -12.83 -5.81 22.71
N HIS A 7 -12.57 -5.59 23.99
CA HIS A 7 -12.64 -6.61 25.02
C HIS A 7 -12.91 -6.01 26.38
N SER A 8 -13.81 -6.65 27.16
CA SER A 8 -14.05 -6.33 28.55
C SER A 8 -13.23 -7.27 29.44
N ILE A 9 -12.55 -6.73 30.45
CA ILE A 9 -11.77 -7.54 31.39
C ILE A 9 -12.71 -8.01 32.51
N TYR A 10 -12.76 -9.32 32.74
CA TYR A 10 -13.61 -9.95 33.74
C TYR A 10 -12.83 -10.50 34.94
N ASP A 11 -11.50 -10.56 34.84
CA ASP A 11 -10.61 -11.08 35.87
C ASP A 11 -9.35 -10.21 35.93
N PRO A 12 -8.98 -9.71 37.12
CA PRO A 12 -7.75 -8.92 37.31
C PRO A 12 -6.48 -9.61 36.79
N ASP A 13 -6.40 -10.93 36.91
CA ASP A 13 -5.25 -11.73 36.47
C ASP A 13 -5.05 -11.70 34.93
N ASN A 14 -6.10 -11.39 34.17
CA ASN A 14 -6.04 -11.27 32.71
C ASN A 14 -5.59 -9.90 32.19
N VAL A 15 -5.44 -8.90 33.06
CA VAL A 15 -5.03 -7.52 32.66
C VAL A 15 -3.75 -7.51 31.84
N PRO A 16 -2.64 -8.16 32.24
CA PRO A 16 -1.40 -8.13 31.49
C PRO A 16 -1.54 -8.69 30.06
N GLU A 17 -2.30 -9.80 29.91
CA GLU A 17 -2.53 -10.43 28.63
C GLU A 17 -3.41 -9.56 27.71
N VAL A 18 -4.53 -9.07 28.22
CA VAL A 18 -5.47 -8.23 27.46
C VAL A 18 -4.80 -6.95 27.00
N VAL A 19 -4.07 -6.26 27.87
CA VAL A 19 -3.32 -5.05 27.51
C VAL A 19 -2.27 -5.37 26.43
N ARG A 20 -1.49 -6.45 26.62
CA ARG A 20 -0.48 -6.85 25.64
C ARG A 20 -1.10 -7.18 24.27
N LYS A 21 -2.24 -7.87 24.26
CA LYS A 21 -2.99 -8.19 23.04
C LYS A 21 -3.52 -6.94 22.36
N ALA A 22 -4.10 -6.01 23.12
CA ALA A 22 -4.63 -4.76 22.57
C ALA A 22 -3.55 -3.97 21.81
N PHE A 23 -2.37 -3.77 22.41
CA PHE A 23 -1.25 -3.11 21.73
C PHE A 23 -0.79 -3.88 20.49
N LYS A 24 -0.66 -5.21 20.59
CA LYS A 24 -0.26 -6.03 19.44
C LYS A 24 -1.25 -5.91 18.27
N VAL A 25 -2.55 -5.90 18.54
CA VAL A 25 -3.59 -5.77 17.51
C VAL A 25 -3.63 -4.35 16.95
N ALA A 26 -3.46 -3.33 17.82
CA ALA A 26 -3.43 -1.93 17.38
C ALA A 26 -2.26 -1.65 16.42
N GLU A 27 -1.07 -2.20 16.73
CA GLU A 27 0.16 -2.01 15.95
C GLU A 27 0.26 -2.91 14.71
N ALA A 28 -0.50 -4.02 14.67
CA ALA A 28 -0.51 -4.89 13.50
C ALA A 28 -1.05 -4.17 12.28
N GLU A 29 -0.56 -4.57 11.10
CA GLU A 29 -1.02 -3.99 9.85
C GLU A 29 -2.52 -4.31 9.58
N LYS A 30 -3.35 -3.42 9.04
CA LYS A 30 -3.16 -1.96 9.00
C LYS A 30 -3.37 -1.41 10.43
N PRO A 31 -2.54 -0.51 10.97
CA PRO A 31 -2.68 -0.02 12.34
C PRO A 31 -4.04 0.64 12.59
N GLY A 32 -4.58 0.45 13.78
CA GLY A 32 -5.89 1.02 14.12
C GLY A 32 -6.22 0.89 15.60
N ALA A 33 -7.30 1.53 16.01
CA ALA A 33 -7.73 1.58 17.40
C ALA A 33 -8.16 0.20 17.94
N THR A 34 -7.85 -0.02 19.21
CA THR A 34 -8.40 -1.09 20.04
C THR A 34 -9.08 -0.49 21.27
N CYS A 35 -10.07 -1.18 21.82
CA CYS A 35 -10.80 -0.74 23.00
C CYS A 35 -10.67 -1.80 24.10
N ILE A 36 -10.34 -1.36 25.30
CA ILE A 36 -10.37 -2.19 26.51
C ILE A 36 -11.37 -1.57 27.47
N GLU A 37 -12.31 -2.35 27.92
CA GLU A 37 -13.20 -1.99 29.02
C GLU A 37 -12.66 -2.61 30.29
N LEU A 38 -12.39 -1.76 31.30
CA LEU A 38 -11.93 -2.16 32.63
C LEU A 38 -13.00 -1.77 33.66
N PRO A 39 -13.85 -2.72 34.11
CA PRO A 39 -14.83 -2.45 35.14
C PRO A 39 -14.16 -2.02 36.46
N GLU A 40 -14.84 -1.16 37.24
CA GLU A 40 -14.25 -0.56 38.45
C GLU A 40 -13.99 -1.59 39.56
N ASP A 41 -14.82 -2.61 39.67
CA ASP A 41 -14.65 -3.71 40.62
C ASP A 41 -13.41 -4.55 40.28
N ILE A 42 -13.18 -4.81 38.99
CA ILE A 42 -11.99 -5.52 38.49
C ILE A 42 -10.74 -4.67 38.71
N ALA A 43 -10.83 -3.34 38.47
CA ALA A 43 -9.69 -2.43 38.64
C ALA A 43 -9.21 -2.32 40.11
N LYS A 44 -10.07 -2.67 41.09
CA LYS A 44 -9.73 -2.71 42.51
C LYS A 44 -9.03 -4.01 42.95
N GLY A 45 -9.00 -5.03 42.07
CA GLY A 45 -8.35 -6.30 42.34
C GLY A 45 -6.84 -6.16 42.44
N GLU A 46 -6.25 -6.84 43.42
CA GLU A 46 -4.80 -6.95 43.53
C GLU A 46 -4.29 -8.15 42.74
N VAL A 47 -3.21 -7.96 41.98
CA VAL A 47 -2.59 -9.01 41.17
C VAL A 47 -1.07 -9.03 41.41
N ASP A 48 -0.50 -10.21 41.51
CA ASP A 48 0.96 -10.42 41.60
C ASP A 48 1.52 -10.92 40.25
N LEU A 49 1.28 -10.12 39.20
CA LEU A 49 1.70 -10.46 37.83
C LEU A 49 2.55 -9.34 37.24
N SER A 50 3.59 -9.75 36.52
CA SER A 50 4.43 -8.82 35.77
C SER A 50 3.85 -8.54 34.38
N PRO A 51 4.06 -7.34 33.81
CA PRO A 51 3.68 -7.04 32.43
C PRO A 51 4.31 -8.04 31.45
N MET A 52 3.53 -8.48 30.47
CA MET A 52 4.01 -9.41 29.45
C MET A 52 5.04 -8.76 28.52
N ARG A 53 6.07 -9.52 28.15
CA ARG A 53 7.10 -9.04 27.20
C ARG A 53 6.50 -8.72 25.83
N VAL A 54 7.01 -7.64 25.23
CA VAL A 54 6.66 -7.25 23.86
C VAL A 54 7.53 -8.02 22.88
N ASN A 55 6.88 -8.85 22.05
CA ASN A 55 7.54 -9.52 20.94
C ASN A 55 7.28 -8.73 19.66
N LYS A 56 8.33 -8.33 18.95
CA LYS A 56 8.19 -7.66 17.64
C LYS A 56 7.66 -8.66 16.61
N THR A 57 6.55 -8.30 15.97
CA THR A 57 6.05 -9.08 14.83
C THR A 57 6.90 -8.73 13.60
N ARG A 58 7.40 -9.76 12.92
CA ARG A 58 8.08 -9.58 11.62
C ARG A 58 7.01 -9.38 10.56
N ARG A 59 7.29 -8.52 9.59
CA ARG A 59 6.45 -8.33 8.41
C ARG A 59 6.73 -9.43 7.40
N ALA A 60 5.72 -9.78 6.61
CA ALA A 60 5.87 -10.78 5.56
C ALA A 60 6.77 -10.24 4.44
N ALA A 61 7.67 -11.08 3.93
CA ALA A 61 8.39 -10.81 2.70
C ALA A 61 7.49 -11.08 1.50
N ALA A 62 7.75 -10.40 0.38
CA ALA A 62 7.02 -10.65 -0.85
C ALA A 62 7.35 -12.02 -1.45
N ASP A 63 6.35 -12.66 -2.06
CA ASP A 63 6.55 -13.90 -2.81
C ASP A 63 7.32 -13.62 -4.11
N HIS A 64 8.45 -14.30 -4.28
CA HIS A 64 9.32 -14.13 -5.44
C HIS A 64 8.63 -14.46 -6.77
N LYS A 65 7.64 -15.36 -6.78
CA LYS A 65 6.91 -15.69 -8.00
C LYS A 65 6.03 -14.50 -8.40
N ALA A 66 5.26 -13.96 -7.47
CA ALA A 66 4.41 -12.79 -7.70
C ALA A 66 5.25 -11.56 -8.10
N VAL A 67 6.44 -11.38 -7.49
CA VAL A 67 7.38 -10.31 -7.88
C VAL A 67 7.84 -10.46 -9.34
N ARG A 68 8.17 -11.67 -9.79
CA ARG A 68 8.57 -11.91 -11.18
C ARG A 68 7.42 -11.66 -12.15
N GLU A 69 6.21 -12.15 -11.84
CA GLU A 69 5.00 -11.89 -12.63
C GLU A 69 4.70 -10.39 -12.74
N ALA A 70 4.86 -9.64 -11.65
CA ALA A 70 4.73 -8.18 -11.67
C ALA A 70 5.76 -7.51 -12.59
N VAL A 71 7.03 -7.95 -12.53
CA VAL A 71 8.10 -7.41 -13.40
C VAL A 71 7.86 -7.78 -14.87
N ASP A 72 7.32 -8.97 -15.17
CA ASP A 72 6.91 -9.33 -16.52
C ASP A 72 5.84 -8.37 -17.05
N LEU A 73 4.78 -8.10 -16.26
CA LEU A 73 3.73 -7.16 -16.63
C LEU A 73 4.26 -5.72 -16.83
N ILE A 74 5.19 -5.27 -15.98
CA ILE A 74 5.83 -3.96 -16.12
C ILE A 74 6.63 -3.88 -17.42
N GLY A 75 7.33 -4.95 -17.79
CA GLY A 75 8.12 -5.02 -19.03
C GLY A 75 7.26 -5.07 -20.31
N GLU A 76 6.05 -5.62 -20.23
CA GLU A 76 5.10 -5.71 -21.36
C GLU A 76 4.24 -4.44 -21.52
N ALA A 77 4.09 -3.64 -20.47
CA ALA A 77 3.22 -2.48 -20.46
C ALA A 77 3.73 -1.38 -21.41
N LYS A 78 2.81 -0.71 -22.08
CA LYS A 78 3.11 0.45 -22.95
C LYS A 78 2.93 1.76 -22.20
N SER A 79 2.04 1.79 -21.23
CA SER A 79 1.64 2.99 -20.50
C SER A 79 1.35 2.68 -19.03
N PRO A 80 2.35 2.17 -18.25
CA PRO A 80 2.13 1.90 -16.84
C PRO A 80 2.04 3.19 -16.04
N ILE A 81 1.31 3.12 -14.93
CA ILE A 81 1.20 4.18 -13.93
C ILE A 81 1.24 3.58 -12.53
N ILE A 82 1.82 4.31 -11.59
CA ILE A 82 1.78 3.93 -10.17
C ILE A 82 0.67 4.73 -9.50
N LEU A 83 -0.25 4.02 -8.83
CA LEU A 83 -1.27 4.58 -7.95
C LEU A 83 -0.82 4.37 -6.50
N ALA A 84 -0.38 5.45 -5.86
CA ALA A 84 0.14 5.43 -4.49
C ALA A 84 -0.96 5.79 -3.49
N GLY A 85 -1.32 4.86 -2.62
CA GLY A 85 -2.25 5.04 -1.51
C GLY A 85 -1.56 5.24 -0.17
N ASN A 86 -2.32 5.12 0.92
CA ASN A 86 -1.85 5.33 2.30
C ASN A 86 -0.65 4.45 2.68
N GLY A 87 -0.60 3.20 2.22
CA GLY A 87 0.53 2.31 2.52
C GLY A 87 1.85 2.77 1.92
N ALA A 88 1.81 3.56 0.84
CA ALA A 88 3.00 4.06 0.14
C ALA A 88 3.72 5.22 0.87
N VAL A 89 3.04 5.97 1.75
CA VAL A 89 3.64 7.13 2.45
C VAL A 89 4.61 6.75 3.56
N ARG A 90 4.71 5.50 3.92
CA ARG A 90 5.65 5.04 4.95
C ARG A 90 7.08 5.23 4.46
N LYS A 91 7.95 5.77 5.35
CA LYS A 91 9.31 6.19 4.99
C LYS A 91 10.09 5.18 4.13
N ARG A 92 10.03 3.88 4.46
CA ARG A 92 10.75 2.86 3.69
C ARG A 92 10.08 2.59 2.34
N ALA A 93 8.74 2.53 2.30
CA ALA A 93 7.97 2.32 1.07
C ALA A 93 8.17 3.49 0.11
N ALA A 94 8.06 4.73 0.59
CA ALA A 94 8.25 5.94 -0.23
C ALA A 94 9.63 5.98 -0.91
N VAL A 95 10.71 5.59 -0.20
CA VAL A 95 12.07 5.51 -0.80
C VAL A 95 12.13 4.47 -1.92
N GLN A 96 11.52 3.29 -1.73
CA GLN A 96 11.54 2.24 -2.75
C GLN A 96 10.61 2.58 -3.92
N LEU A 97 9.48 3.24 -3.65
CA LEU A 97 8.57 3.77 -4.66
C LEU A 97 9.28 4.79 -5.57
N GLN A 98 9.98 5.75 -4.97
CA GLN A 98 10.76 6.73 -5.73
C GLN A 98 11.80 6.04 -6.62
N ARG A 99 12.53 5.05 -6.09
CA ARG A 99 13.50 4.28 -6.88
C ARG A 99 12.84 3.58 -8.07
N LEU A 100 11.67 2.95 -7.85
CA LEU A 100 10.92 2.29 -8.92
C LEU A 100 10.48 3.30 -9.99
N ALA A 101 9.88 4.42 -9.58
CA ALA A 101 9.42 5.47 -10.49
C ALA A 101 10.56 6.00 -11.37
N HIS A 102 11.69 6.36 -10.76
CA HIS A 102 12.86 6.89 -11.48
C HIS A 102 13.49 5.85 -12.38
N LYS A 103 13.62 4.61 -11.91
CA LYS A 103 14.28 3.55 -12.66
C LYS A 103 13.48 3.11 -13.89
N ALA A 104 12.17 2.92 -13.70
CA ALA A 104 11.28 2.47 -14.76
C ALA A 104 10.69 3.64 -15.57
N GLY A 105 10.95 4.90 -15.19
CA GLY A 105 10.38 6.07 -15.85
C GLY A 105 8.86 6.16 -15.71
N ILE A 106 8.28 5.64 -14.61
CA ILE A 106 6.83 5.55 -14.42
C ILE A 106 6.32 6.73 -13.59
N GLY A 107 5.28 7.40 -14.08
CA GLY A 107 4.60 8.46 -13.35
C GLY A 107 3.82 7.92 -12.13
N VAL A 108 3.75 8.73 -11.07
CA VAL A 108 3.09 8.39 -9.81
C VAL A 108 1.93 9.33 -9.55
N VAL A 109 0.73 8.78 -9.48
CA VAL A 109 -0.48 9.45 -9.01
C VAL A 109 -0.70 9.08 -7.55
N ASN A 110 -1.02 10.05 -6.72
CA ASN A 110 -1.32 9.81 -5.31
C ASN A 110 -2.83 9.91 -5.04
N THR A 111 -3.36 9.04 -4.20
CA THR A 111 -4.65 9.30 -3.57
C THR A 111 -4.51 10.43 -2.55
N PHE A 112 -5.61 10.89 -1.96
CA PHE A 112 -5.55 11.81 -0.83
C PHE A 112 -4.70 11.30 0.32
N MET A 113 -4.86 10.03 0.66
CA MET A 113 -4.14 9.39 1.76
C MET A 113 -2.70 9.07 1.37
N GLY A 114 -2.42 8.93 0.06
CA GLY A 114 -1.10 8.71 -0.51
C GLY A 114 -0.27 9.98 -0.72
N LYS A 115 -0.85 11.16 -0.47
CA LYS A 115 -0.15 12.43 -0.66
C LYS A 115 1.14 12.50 0.14
N GLY A 116 2.24 12.76 -0.54
CA GLY A 116 3.59 12.79 0.04
C GLY A 116 4.38 11.48 -0.12
N ALA A 117 3.84 10.46 -0.78
CA ALA A 117 4.60 9.26 -1.17
C ALA A 117 5.77 9.63 -2.11
N LEU A 118 5.55 10.61 -3.00
CA LEU A 118 6.59 11.29 -3.75
C LEU A 118 6.58 12.80 -3.45
N PRO A 119 7.75 13.48 -3.39
CA PRO A 119 7.79 14.94 -3.33
C PRO A 119 7.12 15.57 -4.55
N ARG A 120 6.39 16.68 -4.34
CA ARG A 120 5.77 17.41 -5.46
C ARG A 120 6.79 17.94 -6.49
N SER A 121 8.01 18.17 -6.05
CA SER A 121 9.11 18.63 -6.92
C SER A 121 9.76 17.52 -7.73
N ASP A 122 9.33 16.26 -7.57
CA ASP A 122 9.81 15.12 -8.33
C ASP A 122 9.11 15.10 -9.70
N ASP A 123 9.87 14.99 -10.76
CA ASP A 123 9.35 15.00 -12.13
C ASP A 123 8.40 13.82 -12.44
N HIS A 124 8.48 12.76 -11.65
CA HIS A 124 7.57 11.60 -11.74
C HIS A 124 6.27 11.80 -10.95
N CYS A 125 6.12 12.88 -10.19
CA CYS A 125 4.91 13.16 -9.41
C CYS A 125 3.83 13.78 -10.31
N LEU A 126 2.81 12.99 -10.64
CA LEU A 126 1.65 13.42 -11.44
C LEU A 126 0.53 14.04 -10.60
N MET A 127 0.79 14.36 -9.33
CA MET A 127 -0.15 15.03 -8.41
C MET A 127 -1.12 14.07 -7.69
N THR A 128 -2.13 14.66 -7.04
CA THR A 128 -3.10 13.97 -6.18
C THR A 128 -4.46 13.94 -6.84
N MET A 129 -5.07 12.75 -6.91
CA MET A 129 -6.42 12.53 -7.43
C MET A 129 -7.46 12.48 -6.29
N GLY A 130 -8.74 12.51 -6.64
CA GLY A 130 -9.84 12.26 -5.70
C GLY A 130 -10.56 13.51 -5.20
N LEU A 131 -10.40 14.66 -5.85
CA LEU A 131 -11.04 15.93 -5.46
C LEU A 131 -12.47 16.11 -5.99
N GLN A 132 -13.08 15.08 -6.52
CA GLN A 132 -14.41 15.13 -7.16
C GLN A 132 -14.55 16.14 -8.31
N GLY A 133 -15.25 15.76 -9.35
CA GLY A 133 -15.44 16.56 -10.54
C GLY A 133 -14.48 16.16 -11.66
N ARG A 134 -14.14 17.10 -12.52
CA ARG A 134 -13.20 16.87 -13.63
C ARG A 134 -11.78 16.88 -13.12
N ASP A 135 -11.35 15.73 -12.59
CA ASP A 135 -9.99 15.54 -12.13
C ASP A 135 -9.11 15.26 -13.37
N TYR A 136 -8.33 16.24 -13.78
CA TYR A 136 -7.44 16.11 -14.94
C TYR A 136 -6.43 14.97 -14.78
N ILE A 137 -6.15 14.55 -13.55
CA ILE A 137 -5.25 13.44 -13.25
C ILE A 137 -5.85 12.09 -13.69
N ASN A 138 -7.17 11.99 -13.76
CA ASN A 138 -7.84 10.81 -14.30
C ASN A 138 -7.43 10.54 -15.76
N ILE A 139 -7.08 11.56 -16.54
CA ILE A 139 -6.59 11.39 -17.92
C ILE A 139 -5.35 10.50 -17.94
N ALA A 140 -4.41 10.69 -17.00
CA ALA A 140 -3.21 9.86 -16.93
C ALA A 140 -3.54 8.40 -16.58
N LEU A 141 -4.57 8.18 -15.74
CA LEU A 141 -5.06 6.83 -15.44
C LEU A 141 -5.85 6.25 -16.62
N ASP A 142 -6.63 7.06 -17.33
CA ASP A 142 -7.41 6.61 -18.50
C ASP A 142 -6.50 6.07 -19.61
N GLU A 143 -5.36 6.72 -19.84
CA GLU A 143 -4.37 6.32 -20.83
C GLU A 143 -3.50 5.13 -20.40
N ALA A 144 -3.54 4.74 -19.12
CA ALA A 144 -2.75 3.65 -18.61
C ALA A 144 -3.31 2.29 -19.04
N ASP A 145 -2.41 1.38 -19.45
CA ASP A 145 -2.71 -0.04 -19.71
C ASP A 145 -2.37 -0.93 -18.51
N LEU A 146 -1.49 -0.45 -17.61
CA LEU A 146 -1.12 -1.12 -16.37
C LEU A 146 -1.17 -0.13 -15.20
N VAL A 147 -1.87 -0.49 -14.12
CA VAL A 147 -1.89 0.25 -12.86
C VAL A 147 -1.15 -0.55 -11.79
N ILE A 148 -0.09 0.02 -11.22
CA ILE A 148 0.64 -0.55 -10.10
C ILE A 148 0.11 0.15 -8.83
N ALA A 149 -0.85 -0.49 -8.16
CA ALA A 149 -1.47 0.01 -6.95
C ALA A 149 -0.59 -0.33 -5.73
N VAL A 150 -0.04 0.70 -5.08
CA VAL A 150 0.92 0.56 -3.99
C VAL A 150 0.33 1.07 -2.68
N GLY A 151 0.04 0.15 -1.75
CA GLY A 151 -0.56 0.50 -0.48
C GLY A 151 -1.89 1.24 -0.64
N TYR A 152 -2.64 0.88 -1.65
CA TYR A 152 -3.90 1.50 -2.04
C TYR A 152 -5.08 0.73 -1.47
N ASP A 153 -6.03 1.47 -0.90
CA ASP A 153 -7.28 0.95 -0.37
C ASP A 153 -8.45 1.49 -1.22
N LEU A 154 -9.41 0.63 -1.59
CA LEU A 154 -10.53 1.01 -2.46
C LEU A 154 -11.36 2.17 -1.90
N VAL A 155 -11.39 2.30 -0.55
CA VAL A 155 -12.09 3.39 0.13
C VAL A 155 -11.43 4.77 -0.09
N GLU A 156 -10.17 4.81 -0.48
CA GLU A 156 -9.45 6.07 -0.70
C GLU A 156 -9.93 6.79 -1.97
N TYR A 157 -10.16 6.05 -3.03
CA TYR A 157 -10.72 6.52 -4.29
C TYR A 157 -11.24 5.33 -5.10
N SER A 158 -12.54 5.21 -5.25
CA SER A 158 -13.17 4.02 -5.83
C SER A 158 -12.71 3.74 -7.26
N PRO A 159 -12.44 2.47 -7.61
CA PRO A 159 -11.94 2.06 -8.93
C PRO A 159 -12.87 2.39 -10.10
N ASP A 160 -14.18 2.52 -9.87
CA ASP A 160 -15.15 2.91 -10.90
C ASP A 160 -14.88 4.30 -11.51
N PHE A 161 -14.17 5.19 -10.80
CA PHE A 161 -13.78 6.49 -11.31
C PHE A 161 -12.63 6.45 -12.31
N TRP A 162 -11.79 5.41 -12.28
CA TRP A 162 -10.59 5.35 -13.11
C TRP A 162 -10.45 4.06 -13.95
N ASN A 163 -11.28 3.05 -13.69
CA ASN A 163 -11.31 1.80 -14.44
C ASN A 163 -12.75 1.37 -14.80
N LEU A 164 -13.63 2.34 -15.06
CA LEU A 164 -15.07 2.11 -15.34
C LEU A 164 -15.31 1.10 -16.45
N HIS A 165 -14.48 1.11 -17.49
CA HIS A 165 -14.64 0.22 -18.65
C HIS A 165 -13.85 -1.08 -18.52
N GLY A 166 -13.10 -1.27 -17.43
CA GLY A 166 -12.19 -2.39 -17.28
C GLY A 166 -11.05 -2.38 -18.29
N GLY A 167 -10.34 -3.51 -18.40
CA GLY A 167 -9.31 -3.72 -19.44
C GLY A 167 -7.91 -3.27 -19.05
N LYS A 168 -7.72 -2.56 -17.94
CA LYS A 168 -6.40 -2.27 -17.38
C LYS A 168 -5.89 -3.49 -16.64
N LYS A 169 -4.62 -3.84 -16.80
CA LYS A 169 -3.96 -4.78 -15.92
C LYS A 169 -3.66 -4.12 -14.58
N ILE A 170 -3.76 -4.86 -13.49
CA ILE A 170 -3.58 -4.33 -12.14
C ILE A 170 -2.60 -5.21 -11.36
N ILE A 171 -1.54 -4.58 -10.84
CA ILE A 171 -0.66 -5.15 -9.83
C ILE A 171 -1.04 -4.52 -8.50
N HIS A 172 -1.47 -5.32 -7.52
CA HIS A 172 -1.76 -4.88 -6.17
C HIS A 172 -0.60 -5.20 -5.23
N ILE A 173 -0.11 -4.20 -4.49
CA ILE A 173 0.98 -4.34 -3.53
C ILE A 173 0.53 -3.75 -2.20
N ASP A 174 0.15 -4.59 -1.25
CA ASP A 174 -0.30 -4.15 0.07
C ASP A 174 0.00 -5.22 1.14
N PHE A 175 -0.24 -4.87 2.40
CA PHE A 175 -0.20 -5.77 3.56
C PHE A 175 -1.36 -6.77 3.59
N TRP A 176 -2.46 -6.48 2.88
CA TRP A 176 -3.66 -7.28 2.78
C TRP A 176 -3.93 -7.67 1.32
N PRO A 177 -4.58 -8.82 1.10
CA PRO A 177 -5.04 -9.17 -0.23
C PRO A 177 -5.97 -8.09 -0.79
N ALA A 178 -5.98 -7.96 -2.12
CA ALA A 178 -6.89 -7.08 -2.80
C ALA A 178 -8.35 -7.43 -2.47
N GLU A 179 -9.16 -6.40 -2.23
CA GLU A 179 -10.61 -6.58 -2.06
C GLU A 179 -11.27 -6.94 -3.40
N VAL A 180 -12.34 -7.71 -3.33
CA VAL A 180 -13.09 -8.11 -4.52
C VAL A 180 -13.99 -6.97 -4.97
N ASP A 181 -13.67 -6.39 -6.12
CA ASP A 181 -14.46 -5.35 -6.76
C ASP A 181 -14.48 -5.55 -8.28
N GLN A 182 -15.62 -5.30 -8.92
CA GLN A 182 -15.81 -5.55 -10.36
C GLN A 182 -14.94 -4.62 -11.25
N TYR A 183 -14.54 -3.45 -10.73
CA TYR A 183 -13.68 -2.48 -11.41
C TYR A 183 -12.20 -2.61 -11.00
N TYR A 184 -11.89 -3.58 -10.12
CA TYR A 184 -10.54 -3.84 -9.61
C TYR A 184 -10.11 -5.30 -9.79
N PRO A 185 -10.16 -5.83 -11.02
CA PRO A 185 -9.69 -7.20 -11.29
C PRO A 185 -8.16 -7.24 -11.25
N VAL A 186 -7.60 -7.79 -10.18
CA VAL A 186 -6.15 -7.84 -9.96
C VAL A 186 -5.53 -9.00 -10.74
N ASP A 187 -4.52 -8.72 -11.56
CA ASP A 187 -3.74 -9.73 -12.29
C ASP A 187 -2.63 -10.32 -11.42
N VAL A 188 -1.96 -9.48 -10.62
CA VAL A 188 -0.91 -9.91 -9.68
C VAL A 188 -1.14 -9.27 -8.32
N ASP A 189 -1.28 -10.11 -7.28
CA ASP A 189 -1.49 -9.70 -5.90
C ASP A 189 -0.24 -10.02 -5.07
N ILE A 190 0.43 -8.98 -4.54
CA ILE A 190 1.65 -9.09 -3.71
C ILE A 190 1.32 -8.70 -2.28
N VAL A 191 0.93 -9.68 -1.48
CA VAL A 191 0.58 -9.49 -0.06
C VAL A 191 1.83 -9.56 0.81
N SER A 192 2.37 -8.41 1.21
CA SER A 192 3.62 -8.35 1.98
C SER A 192 3.86 -6.97 2.63
N ASP A 193 5.03 -6.78 3.24
CA ASP A 193 5.53 -5.43 3.53
C ASP A 193 5.73 -4.68 2.21
N VAL A 194 5.04 -3.56 2.04
CA VAL A 194 5.08 -2.76 0.81
C VAL A 194 6.50 -2.34 0.43
N ALA A 195 7.32 -2.00 1.43
CA ALA A 195 8.72 -1.62 1.18
C ALA A 195 9.57 -2.82 0.71
N ASP A 196 9.29 -4.02 1.22
CA ASP A 196 9.98 -5.24 0.80
C ASP A 196 9.59 -5.61 -0.64
N ALA A 197 8.29 -5.59 -0.96
CA ALA A 197 7.81 -5.85 -2.33
C ALA A 197 8.45 -4.90 -3.35
N LEU A 198 8.41 -3.61 -3.08
CA LEU A 198 9.01 -2.60 -3.96
C LEU A 198 10.52 -2.76 -4.07
N TRP A 199 11.20 -3.13 -2.98
CA TRP A 199 12.63 -3.42 -3.02
C TRP A 199 12.93 -4.64 -3.91
N GLN A 200 12.18 -5.74 -3.74
CA GLN A 200 12.37 -6.95 -4.57
C GLN A 200 12.07 -6.69 -6.05
N ILE A 201 11.02 -5.91 -6.37
CA ILE A 201 10.73 -5.48 -7.75
C ILE A 201 11.90 -4.66 -8.31
N ASN A 202 12.45 -3.71 -7.53
CA ASN A 202 13.60 -2.92 -7.96
C ASN A 202 14.84 -3.80 -8.23
N GLU A 203 15.11 -4.81 -7.40
CA GLU A 203 16.23 -5.76 -7.61
C GLU A 203 15.98 -6.65 -8.81
N GLU A 204 14.76 -7.17 -8.99
CA GLU A 204 14.44 -8.01 -10.15
C GLU A 204 14.51 -7.22 -11.46
N LEU A 205 14.08 -5.95 -11.47
CA LEU A 205 14.28 -5.06 -12.61
C LEU A 205 15.77 -4.82 -12.91
N ASN A 206 16.65 -4.73 -11.88
CA ASN A 206 18.10 -4.63 -12.08
C ASN A 206 18.70 -5.88 -12.71
N ASN A 207 18.18 -7.04 -12.35
CA ASN A 207 18.70 -8.33 -12.86
C ASN A 207 18.29 -8.58 -14.31
N ARG A 208 17.11 -8.10 -14.72
CA ARG A 208 16.54 -8.38 -16.06
C ARG A 208 16.85 -7.32 -17.10
N PHE A 209 16.93 -6.06 -16.68
CA PHE A 209 17.11 -4.93 -17.58
C PHE A 209 18.44 -4.24 -17.28
N THR A 210 19.37 -4.30 -18.21
CA THR A 210 20.63 -3.56 -18.12
C THR A 210 20.40 -2.08 -18.44
N ALA A 211 21.38 -1.22 -18.13
CA ALA A 211 21.27 0.22 -18.43
C ALA A 211 21.05 0.52 -19.93
N ASP A 212 21.41 -0.43 -20.83
CA ASP A 212 21.20 -0.32 -22.27
C ASP A 212 19.82 -0.86 -22.71
N ASP A 213 19.20 -1.77 -21.93
CA ASP A 213 17.83 -2.19 -22.10
C ASP A 213 16.93 -1.15 -21.44
N ARG A 214 16.68 -0.05 -22.12
CA ARG A 214 15.72 0.93 -21.64
C ARG A 214 14.36 0.23 -21.58
N LEU A 215 13.85 0.02 -20.37
CA LEU A 215 12.40 -0.07 -20.18
C LEU A 215 11.81 1.09 -20.98
N PRO A 216 10.75 0.88 -21.76
CA PRO A 216 10.18 1.96 -22.54
C PRO A 216 9.92 3.11 -21.58
N LEU A 217 10.82 4.10 -21.62
CA LEU A 217 10.71 5.29 -20.81
C LEU A 217 9.42 5.96 -21.26
N PHE A 218 8.41 5.85 -20.40
CA PHE A 218 7.18 6.58 -20.62
C PHE A 218 7.57 8.04 -20.55
N ASP A 219 7.37 8.74 -21.66
CA ASP A 219 7.72 10.16 -21.73
C ASP A 219 6.80 10.93 -20.79
N ILE A 220 7.25 11.03 -19.52
CA ILE A 220 6.56 11.79 -18.46
C ILE A 220 6.43 13.25 -18.89
N ALA A 221 7.36 13.76 -19.72
CA ALA A 221 7.28 15.10 -20.23
C ALA A 221 6.02 15.36 -21.07
N ASP A 222 5.54 14.36 -21.80
CA ASP A 222 4.28 14.50 -22.55
C ASP A 222 3.04 14.42 -21.63
N ARG A 223 3.12 13.72 -20.50
CA ARG A 223 2.06 13.69 -19.49
C ARG A 223 2.03 14.91 -18.58
N ALA A 224 3.18 15.54 -18.34
CA ALA A 224 3.26 16.79 -17.57
C ALA A 224 2.77 18.03 -18.35
N LYS A 225 2.49 17.88 -19.65
CA LYS A 225 1.91 18.95 -20.50
C LYS A 225 0.36 18.97 -20.46
N LEU A 226 -0.28 18.07 -19.71
CA LEU A 226 -1.70 18.10 -19.40
C LEU A 226 -1.95 19.02 -18.19
#